data_5baccca56713312f70aae9631c698c5c
#
_entry.id   5baccca56713312f70aae9631c698c5c
#
_cell.length_a   1.000
_cell.length_b   1.000
_cell.length_c   1.000
_cell.angle_alpha   90.00
_cell.angle_beta   90.00
_cell.angle_gamma   90.00
#
_symmetry.space_group_name_H-M   'P 1'
#
loop_
_entity.id
_entity.type
_entity.pdbx_description
1 polymer ?
#
loop_
_entity_poly.entity_id
_entity_poly.type
_entity_poly.pdbx_seq_one_letter_code
_entity_poly.pdbx_strand_id
1 'polypeptide(L)'
;MNVPVGLQTFLALDFGIKRTGFAVGNRLMRTAQPQGTINAEGDARFVRIAERLREWQPDALVVGVPFHPDGAEHENTLRARKFARQLHGRFKLPVFEVDERYTTTEALAMGAKDADAAAACIILEQFLRSIP
;
A
#
# COMPACT_ATOMS: atom_id res chain seq x y z
N MET A 1 -10.35 -4.45 -11.99
CA MET A 1 -8.88 -4.40 -12.11
C MET A 1 -8.39 -5.77 -12.57
N ASN A 2 -7.57 -5.78 -13.61
CA ASN A 2 -7.05 -7.04 -14.16
C ASN A 2 -5.72 -7.40 -13.48
N VAL A 3 -5.78 -8.42 -12.64
CA VAL A 3 -4.61 -8.87 -11.88
C VAL A 3 -4.32 -10.33 -12.26
N PRO A 4 -3.15 -10.59 -12.89
CA PRO A 4 -2.81 -11.95 -13.30
C PRO A 4 -2.90 -12.96 -12.16
N VAL A 5 -3.40 -14.15 -12.46
CA VAL A 5 -3.62 -15.20 -11.45
C VAL A 5 -2.32 -15.70 -10.82
N GLY A 6 -1.19 -15.53 -11.49
CA GLY A 6 0.12 -15.89 -10.94
C GLY A 6 0.59 -15.01 -9.81
N LEU A 7 -0.01 -13.83 -9.64
CA LEU A 7 0.34 -12.93 -8.55
C LEU A 7 -0.50 -13.32 -7.32
N GLN A 8 0.14 -13.91 -6.33
CA GLN A 8 -0.53 -14.48 -5.17
C GLN A 8 -0.29 -13.71 -3.87
N THR A 9 0.93 -13.24 -3.64
CA THR A 9 1.33 -12.55 -2.41
C THR A 9 1.51 -11.07 -2.67
N PHE A 10 0.90 -10.23 -1.84
CA PHE A 10 0.89 -8.78 -2.00
C PHE A 10 1.39 -8.09 -0.74
N LEU A 11 2.16 -7.03 -0.94
CA LEU A 11 2.55 -6.13 0.13
C LEU A 11 1.92 -4.77 -0.14
N ALA A 12 1.14 -4.29 0.80
CA ALA A 12 0.52 -2.97 0.69
C ALA A 12 1.33 -1.94 1.47
N LEU A 13 1.38 -0.73 0.93
CA LEU A 13 2.08 0.39 1.51
C LEU A 13 1.13 1.58 1.62
N ASP A 14 1.02 2.12 2.84
CA ASP A 14 0.30 3.36 3.10
C ASP A 14 1.34 4.48 3.15
N PHE A 15 1.38 5.28 2.09
CA PHE A 15 2.38 6.33 1.95
C PHE A 15 2.05 7.55 2.79
N GLY A 16 2.95 7.92 3.70
CA GLY A 16 2.97 9.22 4.36
C GLY A 16 4.28 9.93 4.03
N ILE A 17 4.32 11.24 4.24
CA ILE A 17 5.52 12.03 3.91
C ILE A 17 6.73 11.53 4.70
N LYS A 18 6.54 11.24 5.99
CA LYS A 18 7.64 10.83 6.89
C LYS A 18 7.58 9.36 7.31
N ARG A 19 6.46 8.69 7.06
CA ARG A 19 6.23 7.32 7.50
C ARG A 19 5.58 6.51 6.40
N THR A 20 5.79 5.21 6.44
CA THR A 20 5.14 4.28 5.52
C THR A 20 4.67 3.07 6.32
N GLY A 21 3.39 2.80 6.30
CA GLY A 21 2.83 1.60 6.93
C GLY A 21 2.82 0.43 5.97
N PHE A 22 2.91 -0.79 6.49
CA PHE A 22 2.98 -2.02 5.71
C PHE A 22 1.95 -3.05 6.15
N ALA A 23 1.43 -3.77 5.18
CA ALA A 23 0.61 -4.95 5.42
C ALA A 23 0.93 -6.00 4.37
N VAL A 24 0.79 -7.26 4.72
CA VAL A 24 0.99 -8.37 3.79
C VAL A 24 -0.28 -9.23 3.76
N GLY A 25 -0.58 -9.78 2.61
CA GLY A 25 -1.71 -10.68 2.44
C GLY A 25 -1.60 -11.46 1.14
N ASN A 26 -2.51 -12.39 0.93
CA ASN A 26 -2.48 -13.18 -0.27
C ASN A 26 -3.89 -13.39 -0.83
N ARG A 27 -3.92 -13.79 -2.10
CA ARG A 27 -5.16 -13.97 -2.86
C ARG A 27 -6.06 -15.06 -2.26
N LEU A 28 -5.46 -16.10 -1.73
CA LEU A 28 -6.21 -17.23 -1.17
C LEU A 28 -6.93 -16.84 0.12
N MET A 29 -6.21 -16.24 1.05
CA MET A 29 -6.76 -15.90 2.36
C MET A 29 -7.65 -14.65 2.33
N ARG A 30 -7.37 -13.72 1.43
CA ARG A 30 -8.11 -12.46 1.26
C ARG A 30 -8.15 -11.58 2.50
N THR A 31 -7.21 -11.80 3.40
CA THR A 31 -7.04 -10.99 4.60
C THR A 31 -5.64 -10.42 4.65
N ALA A 32 -5.46 -9.33 5.39
CA ALA A 32 -4.18 -8.66 5.52
C ALA A 32 -3.69 -8.69 6.96
N GLN A 33 -2.36 -8.78 7.11
CA GLN A 33 -1.70 -8.74 8.40
C GLN A 33 -0.81 -7.50 8.46
N PRO A 34 -0.89 -6.71 9.56
CA PRO A 34 -0.04 -5.52 9.68
C PRO A 34 1.43 -5.92 9.85
N GLN A 35 2.32 -5.17 9.20
CA GLN A 35 3.76 -5.44 9.24
C GLN A 35 4.57 -4.24 9.71
N GLY A 36 3.94 -3.37 10.51
CA GLY A 36 4.62 -2.25 11.12
C GLY A 36 4.75 -1.04 10.21
N THR A 37 5.51 -0.08 10.68
CA THR A 37 5.70 1.22 10.02
C THR A 37 7.19 1.54 10.01
N ILE A 38 7.66 2.09 8.91
CA ILE A 38 9.02 2.63 8.87
C ILE A 38 8.96 4.16 8.94
N ASN A 39 9.95 4.74 9.62
CA ASN A 39 10.10 6.19 9.75
C ASN A 39 11.36 6.58 8.97
N ALA A 40 11.18 6.94 7.70
CA ALA A 40 12.26 7.33 6.82
C ALA A 40 11.71 8.11 5.64
N GLU A 41 12.52 9.02 5.10
CA GLU A 41 12.18 9.84 3.96
C GLU A 41 13.22 9.64 2.86
N GLY A 42 12.87 10.04 1.64
CA GLY A 42 13.79 10.02 0.51
C GLY A 42 14.36 8.63 0.23
N ASP A 43 15.65 8.58 -0.08
CA ASP A 43 16.31 7.32 -0.43
C ASP A 43 16.36 6.34 0.73
N ALA A 44 16.45 6.84 1.97
CA ALA A 44 16.45 5.98 3.16
C ALA A 44 15.15 5.17 3.25
N ARG A 45 14.02 5.73 2.82
CA ARG A 45 12.75 5.02 2.78
C ARG A 45 12.86 3.78 1.90
N PHE A 46 13.44 3.93 0.71
CA PHE A 46 13.53 2.82 -0.25
C PHE A 46 14.51 1.74 0.21
N VAL A 47 15.56 2.12 0.94
CA VAL A 47 16.44 1.13 1.57
C VAL A 47 15.68 0.25 2.56
N ARG A 48 14.84 0.89 3.39
CA ARG A 48 14.02 0.16 4.37
C ARG A 48 12.94 -0.68 3.70
N ILE A 49 12.35 -0.17 2.62
CA ILE A 49 11.37 -0.94 1.85
C ILE A 49 12.04 -2.18 1.25
N ALA A 50 13.23 -2.04 0.69
CA ALA A 50 13.96 -3.17 0.12
C ALA A 50 14.15 -4.30 1.15
N GLU A 51 14.40 -3.97 2.41
CA GLU A 51 14.52 -4.97 3.48
C GLU A 51 13.20 -5.74 3.65
N ARG A 52 12.07 -5.05 3.63
CA ARG A 52 10.75 -5.68 3.73
C ARG A 52 10.47 -6.60 2.54
N LEU A 53 10.87 -6.18 1.34
CA LEU A 53 10.69 -6.99 0.14
C LEU A 53 11.51 -8.27 0.19
N ARG A 54 12.71 -8.22 0.73
CA ARG A 54 13.54 -9.42 0.92
C ARG A 54 12.92 -10.37 1.93
N GLU A 55 12.31 -9.84 2.97
CA GLU A 55 11.66 -10.63 4.02
C GLU A 55 10.43 -11.35 3.49
N TRP A 56 9.56 -10.65 2.76
CA TRP A 56 8.25 -11.18 2.36
C TRP A 56 8.19 -11.70 0.94
N GLN A 57 9.10 -11.26 0.08
CA GLN A 57 9.16 -11.65 -1.33
C GLN A 57 7.78 -11.61 -2.02
N PRO A 58 7.09 -10.46 -2.00
CA PRO A 58 5.76 -10.37 -2.60
C PRO A 58 5.84 -10.45 -4.12
N ASP A 59 4.75 -10.90 -4.73
CA ASP A 59 4.63 -10.94 -6.20
C ASP A 59 4.31 -9.56 -6.76
N ALA A 60 3.65 -8.72 -5.96
CA ALA A 60 3.24 -7.38 -6.38
C ALA A 60 3.06 -6.47 -5.17
N LEU A 61 3.04 -5.16 -5.44
CA LEU A 61 2.85 -4.14 -4.43
C LEU A 61 1.50 -3.44 -4.65
N VAL A 62 0.91 -2.95 -3.57
CA VAL A 62 -0.37 -2.23 -3.59
C VAL A 62 -0.19 -0.92 -2.85
N VAL A 63 -0.58 0.20 -3.48
CA VAL A 63 -0.47 1.54 -2.90
C VAL A 63 -1.84 2.18 -2.87
N GLY A 64 -2.24 2.72 -1.72
CA GLY A 64 -3.47 3.51 -1.61
C GLY A 64 -3.26 4.89 -2.18
N VAL A 65 -4.19 5.36 -3.01
CA VAL A 65 -4.12 6.68 -3.63
C VAL A 65 -5.33 7.49 -3.20
N PRO A 66 -5.14 8.53 -2.37
CA PRO A 66 -6.26 9.35 -1.90
C PRO A 66 -6.73 10.34 -2.97
N PHE A 67 -8.03 10.61 -2.96
CA PHE A 67 -8.69 11.60 -3.82
C PHE A 67 -9.69 12.39 -2.99
N HIS A 68 -10.09 13.55 -3.48
CA HIS A 68 -11.27 14.20 -2.92
C HIS A 68 -12.52 13.38 -3.22
N PRO A 69 -13.59 13.50 -2.42
CA PRO A 69 -14.81 12.70 -2.65
C PRO A 69 -15.41 12.84 -4.04
N ASP A 70 -15.23 14.01 -4.70
CA ASP A 70 -15.73 14.23 -6.07
C ASP A 70 -14.80 13.64 -7.14
N GLY A 71 -13.71 13.00 -6.74
CA GLY A 71 -12.75 12.42 -7.66
C GLY A 71 -11.60 13.33 -8.07
N ALA A 72 -11.61 14.58 -7.62
CA ALA A 72 -10.54 15.52 -7.94
C ALA A 72 -9.24 15.12 -7.24
N GLU A 73 -8.13 15.30 -7.94
CA GLU A 73 -6.82 15.05 -7.38
C GLU A 73 -6.43 16.16 -6.40
N HIS A 74 -5.73 15.79 -5.33
CA HIS A 74 -5.08 16.76 -4.45
C HIS A 74 -3.60 16.43 -4.36
N GLU A 75 -2.86 17.21 -3.58
CA GLU A 75 -1.41 17.07 -3.49
C GLU A 75 -0.98 15.65 -3.08
N ASN A 76 -1.70 15.04 -2.14
CA ASN A 76 -1.38 13.69 -1.69
C ASN A 76 -1.66 12.62 -2.76
N THR A 77 -2.61 12.86 -3.65
CA THR A 77 -2.85 11.99 -4.82
C THR A 77 -1.58 11.93 -5.68
N LEU A 78 -1.04 13.09 -5.98
CA LEU A 78 0.16 13.20 -6.83
C LEU A 78 1.37 12.55 -6.16
N ARG A 79 1.53 12.75 -4.85
CA ARG A 79 2.62 12.15 -4.09
C ARG A 79 2.52 10.63 -4.06
N ALA A 80 1.34 10.09 -3.82
CA ALA A 80 1.13 8.64 -3.78
C ALA A 80 1.38 8.00 -5.14
N ARG A 81 0.95 8.64 -6.21
CA ARG A 81 1.20 8.14 -7.58
C ARG A 81 2.66 8.18 -7.94
N LYS A 82 3.36 9.25 -7.56
CA LYS A 82 4.81 9.34 -7.77
C LYS A 82 5.51 8.21 -7.03
N PHE A 83 5.12 7.97 -5.78
CA PHE A 83 5.67 6.89 -4.97
C PHE A 83 5.46 5.54 -5.63
N ALA A 84 4.25 5.27 -6.14
CA ALA A 84 3.95 4.02 -6.86
C ALA A 84 4.86 3.84 -8.08
N ARG A 85 5.09 4.90 -8.86
CA ARG A 85 6.00 4.85 -10.01
C ARG A 85 7.43 4.56 -9.58
N GLN A 86 7.88 5.17 -8.47
CA GLN A 86 9.23 4.96 -7.94
C GLN A 86 9.41 3.51 -7.47
N LEU A 87 8.40 2.93 -6.82
CA LEU A 87 8.43 1.53 -6.41
C LEU A 87 8.59 0.61 -7.60
N HIS A 88 7.79 0.84 -8.64
CA HIS A 88 7.87 0.03 -9.86
C HIS A 88 9.25 0.16 -10.52
N GLY A 89 9.75 1.39 -10.64
CA GLY A 89 11.05 1.63 -11.26
C GLY A 89 12.23 1.03 -10.50
N ARG A 90 12.18 1.10 -9.17
CA ARG A 90 13.29 0.61 -8.33
C ARG A 90 13.28 -0.90 -8.15
N PHE A 91 12.11 -1.50 -7.95
CA PHE A 91 12.02 -2.90 -7.55
C PHE A 91 11.54 -3.84 -8.65
N LYS A 92 11.08 -3.31 -9.77
CA LYS A 92 10.65 -4.08 -10.93
C LYS A 92 9.49 -5.05 -10.63
N LEU A 93 8.69 -4.72 -9.64
CA LEU A 93 7.49 -5.47 -9.30
C LEU A 93 6.26 -4.73 -9.84
N PRO A 94 5.19 -5.46 -10.19
CA PRO A 94 3.92 -4.80 -10.51
C PRO A 94 3.44 -3.99 -9.31
N VAL A 95 2.91 -2.79 -9.56
CA VAL A 95 2.35 -1.93 -8.52
C VAL A 95 0.92 -1.60 -8.90
N PHE A 96 -0.02 -1.92 -8.02
CA PHE A 96 -1.43 -1.63 -8.22
C PHE A 96 -1.83 -0.48 -7.31
N GLU A 97 -2.67 0.42 -7.83
CA GLU A 97 -3.18 1.55 -7.06
C GLU A 97 -4.62 1.28 -6.64
N VAL A 98 -4.94 1.60 -5.39
CA VAL A 98 -6.29 1.49 -4.86
C VAL A 98 -6.82 2.90 -4.62
N ASP A 99 -7.96 3.23 -5.22
CA ASP A 99 -8.62 4.52 -5.02
C ASP A 99 -9.26 4.55 -3.65
N GLU A 100 -8.81 5.46 -2.79
CA GLU A 100 -9.32 5.60 -1.43
C GLU A 100 -10.35 6.72 -1.30
N ARG A 101 -10.98 7.14 -2.41
CA ARG A 101 -11.93 8.26 -2.43
C ARG A 101 -13.04 8.14 -1.39
N TYR A 102 -13.58 6.94 -1.27
CA TYR A 102 -14.72 6.67 -0.39
C TYR A 102 -14.32 5.94 0.89
N THR A 103 -13.04 5.70 1.09
CA THR A 103 -12.54 4.99 2.27
C THR A 103 -11.83 5.98 3.17
N THR A 104 -12.35 6.19 4.37
CA THR A 104 -11.71 7.02 5.36
C THR A 104 -10.71 6.14 6.13
N THR A 105 -9.60 5.80 5.48
CA THR A 105 -8.61 4.87 6.01
C THR A 105 -8.11 5.32 7.39
N GLU A 106 -7.86 6.61 7.55
CA GLU A 106 -7.42 7.16 8.82
C GLU A 106 -8.46 6.97 9.92
N ALA A 107 -9.74 7.22 9.61
CA ALA A 107 -10.80 7.06 10.59
C ALA A 107 -10.99 5.58 10.96
N LEU A 108 -10.91 4.67 9.98
CA LEU A 108 -11.04 3.24 10.23
C LEU A 108 -9.84 2.69 11.01
N ALA A 109 -8.67 3.29 10.86
CA ALA A 109 -7.47 2.88 11.59
C ALA A 109 -7.35 3.57 12.96
N MET A 110 -8.23 4.52 13.27
CA MET A 110 -8.19 5.27 14.51
C MET A 110 -8.34 4.32 15.69
N GLY A 111 -7.48 4.51 16.69
CA GLY A 111 -7.46 3.65 17.87
C GLY A 111 -6.59 2.40 17.71
N ALA A 112 -6.10 2.10 16.51
CA ALA A 112 -5.18 0.99 16.31
C ALA A 112 -3.81 1.33 16.94
N LYS A 113 -3.13 0.30 17.45
CA LYS A 113 -1.82 0.45 18.06
C LYS A 113 -0.80 1.03 17.07
N ASP A 114 -0.86 0.58 15.81
CA ASP A 114 -0.05 1.11 14.72
C ASP A 114 -1.02 1.52 13.60
N ALA A 115 -1.39 2.81 13.59
CA ALA A 115 -2.40 3.31 12.67
C ALA A 115 -1.95 3.24 11.21
N ASP A 116 -0.66 3.43 10.94
CA ASP A 116 -0.15 3.38 9.56
C ASP A 116 -0.22 1.95 9.00
N ALA A 117 0.16 0.95 9.80
CA ALA A 117 0.05 -0.45 9.40
C ALA A 117 -1.41 -0.88 9.29
N ALA A 118 -2.27 -0.41 10.18
CA ALA A 118 -3.71 -0.68 10.10
C ALA A 118 -4.31 -0.10 8.83
N ALA A 119 -3.90 1.12 8.45
CA ALA A 119 -4.33 1.72 7.19
C ALA A 119 -3.88 0.89 5.99
N ALA A 120 -2.64 0.40 6.01
CA ALA A 120 -2.14 -0.49 4.95
C ALA A 120 -2.96 -1.78 4.86
N CYS A 121 -3.40 -2.35 5.99
CA CYS A 121 -4.30 -3.50 6.00
C CYS A 121 -5.61 -3.21 5.32
N ILE A 122 -6.21 -2.05 5.59
CA ILE A 122 -7.48 -1.64 4.99
C ILE A 122 -7.33 -1.51 3.47
N ILE A 123 -6.24 -0.89 3.02
CA ILE A 123 -5.92 -0.76 1.60
C ILE A 123 -5.81 -2.15 0.96
N LEU A 124 -5.07 -3.05 1.57
CA LEU A 124 -4.82 -4.37 1.01
C LEU A 124 -6.10 -5.22 0.96
N GLU A 125 -6.90 -5.21 2.02
CA GLU A 125 -8.14 -5.97 2.04
C GLU A 125 -9.14 -5.45 1.00
N GLN A 126 -9.19 -4.13 0.81
CA GLN A 126 -10.01 -3.54 -0.24
C GLN A 126 -9.57 -4.04 -1.62
N PHE A 127 -8.26 -4.07 -1.87
CA PHE A 127 -7.69 -4.61 -3.11
C PHE A 127 -8.04 -6.08 -3.29
N LEU A 128 -7.83 -6.89 -2.26
CA LEU A 128 -8.08 -8.34 -2.33
C LEU A 128 -9.56 -8.66 -2.59
N ARG A 129 -10.48 -7.83 -2.08
CA ARG A 129 -11.90 -7.99 -2.36
C ARG A 129 -12.28 -7.62 -3.78
N SER A 130 -11.48 -6.79 -4.44
CA SER A 130 -11.78 -6.30 -5.80
C SER A 130 -11.31 -7.23 -6.91
N ILE A 131 -10.51 -8.23 -6.59
CA ILE A 131 -9.93 -9.15 -7.59
C ILE A 131 -10.55 -10.54 -7.46
N PRO A 132 -10.61 -11.31 -8.59
CA PRO A 132 -11.15 -12.67 -8.56
C PRO A 132 -10.34 -13.63 -7.73
#